data_f4a9d5397e38b4d5e09c1d22257fc142
#
_entry.id   f4a9d5397e38b4d5e09c1d22257fc142
#
_cell.length_a   1.000
_cell.length_b   1.000
_cell.length_c   1.000
_cell.angle_alpha   90.00
_cell.angle_beta   90.00
_cell.angle_gamma   90.00
#
_symmetry.space_group_name_H-M   'P 1'
#
loop_
_entity.id
_entity.type
_entity.pdbx_description
1 polymer ?
#
loop_
_entity_poly.entity_id
_entity_poly.type
_entity_poly.pdbx_seq_one_letter_code
_entity_poly.pdbx_strand_id
1 'polypeptide(L)'
;WLKGCMDYCKRFYSYNEFYIESSLTVSKTDIQSRLINLVKAYLVVRIKGQADVPHWARTTLKLLKLEKKYRAVILPAKENTIGMLQKIQHYISWQEIDTKTAKELLDKKGRRTGYKKITTEDISEAGFKTIDELATSLSEGKISMTKIKPLKPWFALSPPRHGFKRSTKHLYGQKGILGYNKELSALVRRMM
;
A
#
# COMPACT_ATOMS: atom_id res chain seq x y z
N TRP A 1 -25.12 10.78 -10.90
CA TRP A 1 -23.83 10.70 -10.20
C TRP A 1 -23.83 9.67 -9.04
N LEU A 2 -24.96 9.44 -8.38
CA LEU A 2 -25.07 8.48 -7.25
C LEU A 2 -25.20 7.00 -7.69
N LYS A 3 -25.71 6.71 -8.88
CA LYS A 3 -25.87 5.32 -9.39
C LYS A 3 -24.54 4.62 -9.72
N GLY A 4 -23.57 5.33 -10.24
CA GLY A 4 -22.25 4.74 -10.58
C GLY A 4 -21.39 4.30 -9.40
N CYS A 5 -21.62 4.86 -8.20
CA CYS A 5 -20.92 4.47 -6.99
C CYS A 5 -21.49 3.17 -6.37
N MET A 6 -22.78 2.90 -6.55
CA MET A 6 -23.44 1.70 -6.04
C MET A 6 -23.07 0.42 -6.80
N ASP A 7 -22.85 0.53 -8.12
CA ASP A 7 -22.49 -0.64 -8.94
C ASP A 7 -21.03 -1.06 -8.73
N TYR A 8 -20.16 -0.11 -8.33
CA TYR A 8 -18.77 -0.41 -7.98
C TYR A 8 -18.66 -1.16 -6.64
N CYS A 9 -19.50 -0.82 -5.65
CA CYS A 9 -19.60 -1.56 -4.39
C CYS A 9 -20.13 -2.98 -4.58
N LYS A 10 -21.14 -3.20 -5.42
CA LYS A 10 -21.73 -4.52 -5.66
C LYS A 10 -20.73 -5.52 -6.28
N ARG A 11 -19.83 -5.07 -7.15
CA ARG A 11 -18.80 -5.92 -7.76
C ARG A 11 -17.68 -6.36 -6.81
N PHE A 12 -17.45 -5.61 -5.74
CA PHE A 12 -16.50 -5.97 -4.70
C PHE A 12 -17.09 -6.99 -3.69
N TYR A 13 -18.43 -7.00 -3.55
CA TYR A 13 -19.14 -7.87 -2.60
C TYR A 13 -19.40 -9.28 -3.12
N SER A 14 -19.43 -9.50 -4.42
CA SER A 14 -19.82 -10.79 -5.01
C SER A 14 -18.81 -11.93 -4.80
N TYR A 15 -17.61 -11.66 -4.24
CA TYR A 15 -16.57 -12.67 -4.03
C TYR A 15 -16.48 -13.23 -2.61
N ASN A 16 -17.21 -12.67 -1.65
CA ASN A 16 -17.18 -13.11 -0.24
C ASN A 16 -18.51 -13.66 0.30
N GLU A 17 -19.53 -13.87 -0.54
CA GLU A 17 -20.86 -14.34 -0.09
C GLU A 17 -20.95 -15.82 0.26
N PHE A 18 -19.88 -16.61 0.16
CA PHE A 18 -19.97 -18.06 0.37
C PHE A 18 -19.77 -18.55 1.81
N TYR A 19 -19.64 -17.67 2.82
CA TYR A 19 -19.30 -18.13 4.18
C TYR A 19 -20.11 -17.54 5.35
N ILE A 20 -21.16 -16.78 5.14
CA ILE A 20 -21.97 -16.29 6.27
C ILE A 20 -23.48 -16.36 5.95
N GLU A 21 -24.06 -17.55 5.98
CA GLU A 21 -25.47 -17.74 6.29
C GLU A 21 -25.57 -18.30 7.70
N SER A 22 -25.79 -17.43 8.67
CA SER A 22 -26.70 -17.63 9.80
C SER A 22 -26.61 -16.46 10.79
N SER A 23 -27.72 -15.76 10.95
CA SER A 23 -28.09 -14.90 12.08
C SER A 23 -27.24 -13.68 12.39
N LEU A 24 -27.83 -12.55 12.17
CA LEU A 24 -27.73 -11.23 12.78
C LEU A 24 -27.62 -10.12 11.72
N THR A 25 -28.53 -9.19 11.77
CA THR A 25 -28.55 -7.91 11.03
C THR A 25 -27.32 -7.06 11.38
N VAL A 26 -26.16 -7.43 10.82
CA VAL A 26 -24.93 -6.65 10.95
C VAL A 26 -24.97 -5.52 9.94
N SER A 27 -24.85 -4.29 10.40
CA SER A 27 -24.86 -3.11 9.52
C SER A 27 -23.68 -3.19 8.54
N LYS A 28 -23.86 -2.65 7.32
CA LYS A 28 -22.79 -2.62 6.30
C LYS A 28 -21.51 -1.95 6.80
N THR A 29 -21.62 -1.01 7.75
CA THR A 29 -20.52 -0.34 8.43
C THR A 29 -19.71 -1.28 9.31
N ASP A 30 -20.37 -2.23 10.01
CA ASP A 30 -19.69 -3.20 10.89
C ASP A 30 -18.95 -4.28 10.08
N ILE A 31 -19.49 -4.68 8.92
CA ILE A 31 -18.79 -5.61 8.03
C ILE A 31 -17.54 -4.94 7.45
N GLN A 32 -17.65 -3.66 7.05
CA GLN A 32 -16.53 -2.89 6.53
C GLN A 32 -15.44 -2.72 7.60
N SER A 33 -15.79 -2.41 8.84
CA SER A 33 -14.84 -2.28 9.95
C SER A 33 -14.19 -3.61 10.33
N ARG A 34 -14.94 -4.72 10.28
CA ARG A 34 -14.39 -6.08 10.53
C ARG A 34 -13.42 -6.53 9.43
N LEU A 35 -13.72 -6.25 8.16
CA LEU A 35 -12.81 -6.54 7.04
C LEU A 35 -11.53 -5.71 7.10
N ILE A 36 -11.63 -4.44 7.52
CA ILE A 36 -10.47 -3.57 7.72
C ILE A 36 -9.56 -4.11 8.83
N ASN A 37 -10.14 -4.69 9.89
CA ASN A 37 -9.37 -5.28 10.99
C ASN A 37 -8.62 -6.57 10.61
N LEU A 38 -9.02 -7.27 9.54
CA LEU A 38 -8.31 -8.43 9.00
C LEU A 38 -7.06 -8.04 8.21
N VAL A 39 -7.08 -6.88 7.56
CA VAL A 39 -5.93 -6.37 6.80
C VAL A 39 -5.05 -5.52 7.70
N LYS A 40 -3.82 -5.97 7.90
CA LYS A 40 -2.89 -5.35 8.85
C LYS A 40 -2.17 -4.14 8.28
N ALA A 41 -1.65 -4.25 7.05
CA ALA A 41 -0.95 -3.16 6.36
C ALA A 41 -1.09 -3.22 4.84
N TYR A 42 -0.97 -2.05 4.17
CA TYR A 42 -0.97 -1.90 2.72
C TYR A 42 0.41 -1.50 2.21
N LEU A 43 0.85 -2.17 1.17
CA LEU A 43 1.95 -1.71 0.32
C LEU A 43 1.37 -0.81 -0.76
N VAL A 44 1.84 0.43 -0.82
CA VAL A 44 1.38 1.44 -1.76
C VAL A 44 2.54 1.90 -2.61
N VAL A 45 2.37 1.91 -3.94
CA VAL A 45 3.39 2.32 -4.91
C VAL A 45 2.83 3.40 -5.82
N ARG A 46 3.54 4.50 -5.98
CA ARG A 46 3.18 5.53 -6.95
C ARG A 46 3.67 5.16 -8.34
N ILE A 47 2.76 5.03 -9.29
CA ILE A 47 3.05 4.67 -10.68
C ILE A 47 3.11 5.92 -11.58
N LYS A 48 2.12 6.82 -11.49
CA LYS A 48 2.07 8.03 -12.31
C LYS A 48 3.03 9.12 -11.83
N GLY A 49 3.48 9.94 -12.76
CA GLY A 49 4.34 11.09 -12.54
C GLY A 49 3.67 12.26 -11.82
N GLN A 50 4.25 13.46 -11.97
CA GLN A 50 3.76 14.69 -11.32
C GLN A 50 2.98 15.60 -12.28
N ALA A 51 3.10 15.38 -13.61
CA ALA A 51 2.37 16.15 -14.59
C ALA A 51 0.86 15.94 -14.41
N ASP A 52 0.08 17.00 -14.60
CA ASP A 52 -1.40 17.03 -14.55
C ASP A 52 -2.02 16.45 -13.27
N VAL A 53 -1.32 16.56 -12.14
CA VAL A 53 -1.85 16.12 -10.84
C VAL A 53 -2.59 17.30 -10.19
N PRO A 54 -3.91 17.17 -9.89
CA PRO A 54 -4.68 18.19 -9.19
C PRO A 54 -4.08 18.50 -7.81
N HIS A 55 -4.26 19.72 -7.34
CA HIS A 55 -3.72 20.17 -6.05
C HIS A 55 -4.13 19.25 -4.87
N TRP A 56 -5.38 18.87 -4.79
CA TRP A 56 -5.89 17.97 -3.73
C TRP A 56 -5.20 16.59 -3.75
N ALA A 57 -4.93 16.03 -4.94
CA ALA A 57 -4.22 14.74 -5.07
C ALA A 57 -2.74 14.91 -4.70
N ARG A 58 -2.12 16.02 -5.08
CA ARG A 58 -0.72 16.35 -4.73
C ARG A 58 -0.55 16.45 -3.21
N THR A 59 -1.48 17.12 -2.52
CA THR A 59 -1.48 17.23 -1.07
C THR A 59 -1.58 15.85 -0.40
N THR A 60 -2.52 15.01 -0.84
CA THR A 60 -2.68 13.65 -0.31
C THR A 60 -1.43 12.78 -0.55
N LEU A 61 -0.84 12.85 -1.75
CA LEU A 61 0.40 12.14 -2.08
C LEU A 61 1.59 12.61 -1.21
N LYS A 62 1.66 13.91 -0.89
CA LYS A 62 2.67 14.47 0.01
C LYS A 62 2.50 13.96 1.44
N LEU A 63 1.27 13.93 1.96
CA LEU A 63 0.96 13.38 3.28
C LEU A 63 1.38 11.90 3.40
N LEU A 64 1.13 11.11 2.36
CA LEU A 64 1.53 9.70 2.30
C LEU A 64 3.01 9.48 1.94
N LYS A 65 3.83 10.54 1.82
CA LYS A 65 5.26 10.48 1.41
C LYS A 65 5.51 9.89 0.02
N LEU A 66 4.51 9.96 -0.86
CA LEU A 66 4.53 9.46 -2.24
C LEU A 66 4.76 10.60 -3.27
N GLU A 67 5.66 11.53 -2.99
CA GLU A 67 5.88 12.71 -3.85
C GLU A 67 6.46 12.38 -5.22
N LYS A 68 7.39 11.42 -5.28
CA LYS A 68 8.07 11.04 -6.54
C LYS A 68 7.51 9.74 -7.12
N LYS A 69 7.59 9.62 -8.45
CA LYS A 69 7.27 8.38 -9.18
C LYS A 69 8.12 7.21 -8.65
N TYR A 70 7.54 6.02 -8.59
CA TYR A 70 8.15 4.79 -8.10
C TYR A 70 8.59 4.82 -6.64
N ARG A 71 8.03 5.72 -5.83
CA ARG A 71 8.10 5.56 -4.37
C ARG A 71 7.10 4.54 -3.89
N ALA A 72 7.55 3.70 -2.97
CA ALA A 72 6.71 2.76 -2.24
C ALA A 72 6.68 3.12 -0.76
N VAL A 73 5.56 2.89 -0.10
CA VAL A 73 5.36 3.11 1.33
C VAL A 73 4.53 1.96 1.90
N ILE A 74 4.82 1.55 3.12
CA ILE A 74 4.01 0.62 3.90
C ILE A 74 3.16 1.44 4.86
N LEU A 75 1.84 1.30 4.76
CA LEU A 75 0.88 2.05 5.56
C LEU A 75 0.01 1.10 6.38
N PRO A 76 -0.27 1.39 7.65
CA PRO A 76 -1.22 0.61 8.44
C PRO A 76 -2.63 0.74 7.84
N ALA A 77 -3.40 -0.35 7.89
CA ALA A 77 -4.75 -0.42 7.37
C ALA A 77 -5.74 0.27 8.32
N LYS A 78 -5.78 1.60 8.28
CA LYS A 78 -6.74 2.42 9.00
C LYS A 78 -7.83 2.90 8.03
N GLU A 79 -9.04 3.15 8.53
CA GLU A 79 -10.16 3.67 7.73
C GLU A 79 -9.79 4.94 6.95
N ASN A 80 -9.16 5.91 7.62
CA ASN A 80 -8.68 7.13 6.99
C ASN A 80 -7.67 6.84 5.85
N THR A 81 -6.82 5.82 6.01
CA THR A 81 -5.84 5.44 4.99
C THR A 81 -6.53 4.94 3.73
N ILE A 82 -7.56 4.11 3.87
CA ILE A 82 -8.33 3.57 2.74
C ILE A 82 -9.01 4.71 1.97
N GLY A 83 -9.67 5.64 2.66
CA GLY A 83 -10.29 6.81 2.03
C GLY A 83 -9.28 7.67 1.25
N MET A 84 -8.07 7.88 1.81
CA MET A 84 -6.98 8.56 1.10
C MET A 84 -6.53 7.81 -0.15
N LEU A 85 -6.38 6.47 -0.08
CA LEU A 85 -5.96 5.65 -1.21
C LEU A 85 -7.01 5.64 -2.33
N GLN A 86 -8.29 5.53 -1.98
CA GLN A 86 -9.40 5.61 -2.95
C GLN A 86 -9.43 6.96 -3.67
N LYS A 87 -9.20 8.06 -2.95
CA LYS A 87 -9.15 9.40 -3.51
C LYS A 87 -8.06 9.54 -4.59
N ILE A 88 -6.90 8.91 -4.41
CA ILE A 88 -5.76 9.01 -5.32
C ILE A 88 -5.54 7.75 -6.17
N GLN A 89 -6.53 6.87 -6.29
CA GLN A 89 -6.42 5.57 -6.98
C GLN A 89 -5.91 5.64 -8.42
N HIS A 90 -6.11 6.76 -9.11
CA HIS A 90 -5.66 6.95 -10.50
C HIS A 90 -4.16 7.23 -10.63
N TYR A 91 -3.44 7.38 -9.52
CA TYR A 91 -2.00 7.71 -9.48
C TYR A 91 -1.16 6.62 -8.86
N ILE A 92 -1.78 5.77 -8.03
CA ILE A 92 -1.12 4.76 -7.21
C ILE A 92 -1.64 3.36 -7.51
N SER A 93 -0.87 2.37 -7.06
CA SER A 93 -1.29 0.98 -6.97
C SER A 93 -1.05 0.50 -5.55
N TRP A 94 -1.99 -0.26 -4.95
CA TRP A 94 -1.83 -0.78 -3.59
C TRP A 94 -2.33 -2.21 -3.46
N GLN A 95 -1.78 -2.91 -2.48
CA GLN A 95 -2.11 -4.29 -2.13
C GLN A 95 -1.84 -4.50 -0.65
N GLU A 96 -2.42 -5.52 -0.07
CA GLU A 96 -2.03 -6.06 1.23
C GLU A 96 -0.59 -6.57 1.17
N ILE A 97 0.18 -6.33 2.22
CA ILE A 97 1.60 -6.69 2.24
C ILE A 97 1.81 -7.98 3.03
N ASP A 98 2.59 -8.89 2.45
CA ASP A 98 3.10 -10.09 3.13
C ASP A 98 4.40 -9.77 3.86
N THR A 99 4.66 -10.49 4.98
CA THR A 99 5.92 -10.37 5.76
C THR A 99 7.15 -10.61 4.88
N LYS A 100 7.10 -11.59 3.97
CA LYS A 100 8.20 -11.89 3.02
C LYS A 100 8.53 -10.71 2.13
N THR A 101 7.50 -10.07 1.55
CA THR A 101 7.68 -8.90 0.68
C THR A 101 8.17 -7.68 1.47
N ALA A 102 7.72 -7.51 2.70
CA ALA A 102 8.19 -6.44 3.58
C ALA A 102 9.67 -6.59 3.91
N LYS A 103 10.11 -7.81 4.23
CA LYS A 103 11.53 -8.13 4.48
C LYS A 103 12.38 -7.84 3.25
N GLU A 104 12.01 -8.37 2.07
CA GLU A 104 12.74 -8.12 0.82
C GLU A 104 12.88 -6.62 0.49
N LEU A 105 11.83 -5.83 0.78
CA LEU A 105 11.87 -4.36 0.60
C LEU A 105 12.84 -3.68 1.55
N LEU A 106 12.83 -4.06 2.82
CA LEU A 106 13.74 -3.52 3.83
C LEU A 106 15.19 -3.82 3.49
N ASP A 107 15.51 -5.07 3.15
CA ASP A 107 16.87 -5.50 2.84
C ASP A 107 17.43 -4.81 1.60
N LYS A 108 16.66 -4.80 0.50
CA LYS A 108 17.16 -4.29 -0.79
C LYS A 108 17.06 -2.78 -0.91
N LYS A 109 15.94 -2.19 -0.48
CA LYS A 109 15.60 -0.78 -0.72
C LYS A 109 15.45 0.06 0.55
N GLY A 110 15.59 -0.52 1.72
CA GLY A 110 15.64 0.21 2.98
C GLY A 110 16.83 1.17 3.01
N ARG A 111 16.60 2.41 3.43
CA ARG A 111 17.64 3.46 3.53
C ARG A 111 17.43 4.29 4.78
N ARG A 112 18.54 4.67 5.41
CA ARG A 112 18.57 5.66 6.48
C ARG A 112 18.71 7.09 5.92
N THR A 113 18.62 8.06 6.79
CA THR A 113 18.98 9.44 6.47
C THR A 113 20.38 9.49 5.85
N GLY A 114 20.57 10.25 4.75
CA GLY A 114 21.83 10.22 3.97
C GLY A 114 21.89 9.14 2.90
N TYR A 115 20.80 8.38 2.62
CA TYR A 115 20.71 7.30 1.62
C TYR A 115 21.63 6.09 1.84
N LYS A 116 22.24 5.96 3.02
CA LYS A 116 23.03 4.78 3.38
C LYS A 116 22.12 3.55 3.55
N LYS A 117 22.65 2.35 3.38
CA LYS A 117 21.93 1.10 3.67
C LYS A 117 21.62 1.02 5.16
N ILE A 118 20.60 0.28 5.52
CA ILE A 118 20.23 0.01 6.91
C ILE A 118 21.31 -0.89 7.50
N THR A 119 21.79 -0.55 8.69
CA THR A 119 22.70 -1.37 9.50
C THR A 119 21.94 -2.00 10.68
N THR A 120 22.53 -3.00 11.32
CA THR A 120 21.96 -3.60 12.54
C THR A 120 21.83 -2.61 13.68
N GLU A 121 22.73 -1.63 13.75
CA GLU A 121 22.70 -0.53 14.72
C GLU A 121 21.43 0.33 14.57
N ASP A 122 21.09 0.68 13.32
CA ASP A 122 19.89 1.48 13.01
C ASP A 122 18.60 0.76 13.44
N ILE A 123 18.60 -0.58 13.41
CA ILE A 123 17.45 -1.41 13.80
C ILE A 123 17.36 -1.48 15.34
N SER A 124 18.50 -1.58 16.03
CA SER A 124 18.54 -1.54 17.49
C SER A 124 18.11 -0.17 18.05
N GLU A 125 18.51 0.94 17.40
CA GLU A 125 18.02 2.28 17.73
C GLU A 125 16.50 2.41 17.54
N ALA A 126 15.93 1.68 16.56
CA ALA A 126 14.50 1.62 16.33
C ALA A 126 13.75 0.72 17.36
N GLY A 127 14.46 0.05 18.25
CA GLY A 127 13.91 -0.82 19.28
C GLY A 127 13.63 -2.26 18.84
N PHE A 128 14.23 -2.71 17.73
CA PHE A 128 14.08 -4.07 17.21
C PHE A 128 15.42 -4.81 17.22
N LYS A 129 15.39 -6.11 17.47
CA LYS A 129 16.60 -6.95 17.45
C LYS A 129 16.98 -7.37 16.03
N THR A 130 15.99 -7.64 15.20
CA THR A 130 16.20 -8.18 13.84
C THR A 130 15.34 -7.47 12.79
N ILE A 131 15.77 -7.54 11.52
CA ILE A 131 15.00 -7.05 10.37
C ILE A 131 13.66 -7.80 10.25
N ASP A 132 13.63 -9.08 10.65
CA ASP A 132 12.42 -9.91 10.58
C ASP A 132 11.35 -9.44 11.56
N GLU A 133 11.73 -9.07 12.77
CA GLU A 133 10.80 -8.48 13.76
C GLU A 133 10.22 -7.17 13.27
N LEU A 134 11.04 -6.32 12.65
CA LEU A 134 10.62 -5.07 12.07
C LEU A 134 9.66 -5.30 10.89
N ALA A 135 9.98 -6.25 9.99
CA ALA A 135 9.12 -6.61 8.86
C ALA A 135 7.76 -7.15 9.33
N THR A 136 7.75 -7.98 10.36
CA THR A 136 6.52 -8.53 10.97
C THR A 136 5.68 -7.42 11.60
N SER A 137 6.28 -6.53 12.38
CA SER A 137 5.59 -5.41 13.02
C SER A 137 4.99 -4.43 12.00
N LEU A 138 5.68 -4.22 10.87
CA LEU A 138 5.18 -3.39 9.76
C LEU A 138 4.03 -4.07 9.01
N SER A 139 4.14 -5.37 8.73
CA SER A 139 3.08 -6.13 8.05
C SER A 139 1.82 -6.27 8.91
N GLU A 140 1.97 -6.33 10.21
CA GLU A 140 0.88 -6.33 11.18
C GLU A 140 0.27 -4.93 11.40
N GLY A 141 0.86 -3.89 10.84
CA GLY A 141 0.37 -2.52 10.99
C GLY A 141 0.50 -1.93 12.39
N LYS A 142 1.23 -2.59 13.30
CA LYS A 142 1.47 -2.11 14.66
C LYS A 142 2.22 -0.79 14.67
N ILE A 143 3.19 -0.65 13.74
CA ILE A 143 4.08 0.49 13.66
C ILE A 143 4.01 1.08 12.25
N SER A 144 4.02 2.42 12.17
CA SER A 144 4.17 3.13 10.91
C SER A 144 5.63 3.45 10.64
N MET A 145 6.09 3.29 9.42
CA MET A 145 7.46 3.65 8.99
C MET A 145 7.85 5.09 9.35
N THR A 146 6.88 5.99 9.47
CA THR A 146 7.12 7.41 9.81
C THR A 146 7.63 7.60 11.23
N LYS A 147 7.34 6.66 12.14
CA LYS A 147 7.75 6.72 13.55
C LYS A 147 9.16 6.18 13.79
N ILE A 148 9.69 5.43 12.84
CA ILE A 148 10.99 4.75 12.98
C ILE A 148 12.10 5.67 12.50
N LYS A 149 12.77 6.33 13.40
CA LYS A 149 14.03 7.04 13.13
C LYS A 149 15.18 6.07 13.39
N PRO A 150 16.25 6.03 12.59
CA PRO A 150 16.65 6.94 11.50
C PRO A 150 16.20 6.56 10.11
N LEU A 151 15.28 5.58 9.94
CA LEU A 151 14.85 5.07 8.66
C LEU A 151 14.01 6.09 7.86
N LYS A 152 14.20 6.08 6.54
CA LYS A 152 13.30 6.83 5.65
C LYS A 152 11.94 6.16 5.57
N PRO A 153 10.83 6.92 5.65
CA PRO A 153 9.47 6.37 5.64
C PRO A 153 9.01 5.93 4.25
N TRP A 154 9.91 5.78 3.28
CA TRP A 154 9.60 5.39 1.91
C TRP A 154 10.77 4.65 1.25
N PHE A 155 10.45 3.81 0.28
CA PHE A 155 11.40 3.06 -0.53
C PHE A 155 11.49 3.65 -1.93
N ALA A 156 12.70 3.83 -2.46
CA ALA A 156 12.93 4.21 -3.84
C ALA A 156 13.02 2.98 -4.72
N LEU A 157 11.98 2.71 -5.51
CA LEU A 157 11.98 1.63 -6.47
C LEU A 157 12.51 2.09 -7.83
N SER A 158 13.04 1.13 -8.59
CA SER A 158 13.43 1.32 -9.99
C SER A 158 12.22 1.08 -10.92
N PRO A 159 12.22 1.53 -12.18
CA PRO A 159 11.26 1.06 -13.16
C PRO A 159 11.29 -0.48 -13.24
N PRO A 160 10.16 -1.16 -13.52
CA PRO A 160 10.15 -2.61 -13.57
C PRO A 160 11.01 -3.13 -14.71
N ARG A 161 11.82 -4.14 -14.43
CA ARG A 161 12.57 -4.88 -15.47
C ARG A 161 11.59 -5.46 -16.47
N HIS A 162 11.89 -5.37 -17.77
CA HIS A 162 11.00 -5.73 -18.88
C HIS A 162 9.68 -4.92 -18.96
N GLY A 163 9.64 -3.73 -18.34
CA GLY A 163 8.49 -2.82 -18.41
C GLY A 163 7.23 -3.30 -17.70
N PHE A 164 6.13 -2.61 -17.96
CA PHE A 164 4.82 -2.96 -17.43
C PHE A 164 4.09 -3.88 -18.39
N LYS A 165 3.62 -5.03 -17.90
CA LYS A 165 2.82 -5.98 -18.70
C LYS A 165 1.41 -5.46 -19.02
N ARG A 166 0.88 -4.55 -18.20
CA ARG A 166 -0.46 -3.95 -18.30
C ARG A 166 -0.36 -2.44 -18.44
N SER A 167 -1.43 -1.80 -18.90
CA SER A 167 -1.50 -0.35 -19.06
C SER A 167 -1.33 0.40 -17.73
N THR A 168 -0.48 1.43 -17.73
CA THR A 168 -0.29 2.33 -16.58
C THR A 168 -1.33 3.45 -16.51
N LYS A 169 -2.27 3.52 -17.48
CA LYS A 169 -3.31 4.57 -17.59
C LYS A 169 -4.62 4.16 -16.92
N HIS A 170 -4.93 2.86 -16.90
CA HIS A 170 -6.19 2.31 -16.47
C HIS A 170 -6.13 1.66 -15.08
N LEU A 171 -7.29 1.53 -14.44
CA LEU A 171 -7.44 0.79 -13.18
C LEU A 171 -7.28 -0.73 -13.41
N TYR A 172 -6.93 -1.47 -12.36
CA TYR A 172 -6.72 -2.93 -12.43
C TYR A 172 -7.93 -3.68 -12.99
N GLY A 173 -9.15 -3.29 -12.65
CA GLY A 173 -10.39 -3.85 -13.22
C GLY A 173 -10.58 -3.61 -14.73
N GLN A 174 -9.87 -2.63 -15.31
CA GLN A 174 -9.89 -2.27 -16.73
C GLN A 174 -8.59 -2.69 -17.44
N LYS A 175 -8.03 -3.83 -17.08
CA LYS A 175 -6.73 -4.35 -17.59
C LYS A 175 -5.53 -3.41 -17.35
N GLY A 176 -5.62 -2.51 -16.38
CA GLY A 176 -4.55 -1.61 -15.97
C GLY A 176 -3.79 -2.11 -14.74
N ILE A 177 -2.95 -1.24 -14.17
CA ILE A 177 -2.13 -1.52 -12.98
C ILE A 177 -2.60 -0.70 -11.77
N LEU A 178 -3.33 0.40 -12.00
CA LEU A 178 -3.68 1.37 -10.97
C LEU A 178 -4.79 0.86 -10.05
N GLY A 179 -4.86 1.45 -8.86
CA GLY A 179 -5.85 1.07 -7.85
C GLY A 179 -5.43 -0.17 -7.06
N TYR A 180 -6.41 -0.89 -6.54
CA TYR A 180 -6.18 -2.16 -5.83
C TYR A 180 -5.74 -3.25 -6.82
N ASN A 181 -4.53 -3.75 -6.65
CA ASN A 181 -3.89 -4.67 -7.61
C ASN A 181 -3.32 -5.89 -6.89
N LYS A 182 -3.91 -7.05 -7.10
CA LYS A 182 -3.48 -8.33 -6.50
C LYS A 182 -2.09 -8.80 -6.96
N GLU A 183 -1.59 -8.29 -8.09
CA GLU A 183 -0.29 -8.67 -8.66
C GLU A 183 0.84 -7.68 -8.28
N LEU A 184 0.57 -6.72 -7.40
CA LEU A 184 1.52 -5.67 -7.06
C LEU A 184 2.80 -6.21 -6.42
N SER A 185 2.72 -7.25 -5.58
CA SER A 185 3.89 -7.88 -4.94
C SER A 185 4.87 -8.41 -5.99
N ALA A 186 4.36 -9.10 -7.02
CA ALA A 186 5.19 -9.61 -8.13
C ALA A 186 5.78 -8.45 -8.97
N LEU A 187 5.02 -7.37 -9.18
CA LEU A 187 5.52 -6.17 -9.85
C LEU A 187 6.64 -5.51 -9.05
N VAL A 188 6.46 -5.34 -7.75
CA VAL A 188 7.45 -4.71 -6.85
C VAL A 188 8.75 -5.51 -6.80
N ARG A 189 8.70 -6.84 -6.80
CA ARG A 189 9.91 -7.69 -6.91
C ARG A 189 10.72 -7.41 -8.18
N ARG A 190 10.07 -7.08 -9.31
CA ARG A 190 10.76 -6.66 -10.55
C ARG A 190 11.26 -5.21 -10.51
N MET A 191 10.78 -4.40 -9.56
CA MET A 191 11.18 -3.00 -9.35
C MET A 191 12.28 -2.84 -8.31
N MET A 192 12.56 -3.90 -7.57
CA MET A 192 13.69 -3.96 -6.62
C MET A 192 15.01 -4.20 -7.37
#